data_058cf1404b36e3388aa8e0b91a41c251
#
_entry.id   058cf1404b36e3388aa8e0b91a41c251
#
_cell.length_a   1.000
_cell.length_b   1.000
_cell.length_c   1.000
_cell.angle_alpha   90.00
_cell.angle_beta   90.00
_cell.angle_gamma   90.00
#
_symmetry.space_group_name_H-M   'P 1'
#
loop_
_entity.id
_entity.type
_entity.pdbx_description
1 polymer ?
#
loop_
_entity_poly.entity_id
_entity_poly.type
_entity_poly.pdbx_seq_one_letter_code
_entity_poly.pdbx_strand_id
1 'polypeptide(L)'
;MKLRFNLQVMSLKGMAFDDLVESIYLSGDNGEFELLAFHHPLVASLPEGDLKIAGHKGIPIKVGVLSFRNNQCRILAEVDPSYKNYKLLWDI
;
A
#
# COMPACT_ATOMS: atom_id res chain seq x y z
N MET A 1 -3.66 21.65 8.91
CA MET A 1 -2.75 20.49 9.02
C MET A 1 -3.45 19.27 8.46
N LYS A 2 -2.78 18.52 7.58
CA LYS A 2 -3.34 17.31 7.02
C LYS A 2 -2.87 16.11 7.80
N LEU A 3 -3.81 15.22 8.14
CA LEU A 3 -3.49 13.99 8.84
C LEU A 3 -2.89 12.99 7.86
N ARG A 4 -1.89 12.24 8.32
CA ARG A 4 -1.18 11.26 7.50
C ARG A 4 -0.98 9.98 8.28
N PHE A 5 -0.74 8.92 7.54
CA PHE A 5 -0.33 7.64 8.11
C PHE A 5 0.86 7.10 7.35
N ASN A 6 1.59 6.19 7.97
CA ASN A 6 2.74 5.57 7.33
C ASN A 6 2.25 4.43 6.44
N LEU A 7 2.69 4.43 5.18
CA LEU A 7 2.38 3.36 4.23
C LEU A 7 3.66 2.67 3.81
N GLN A 8 3.69 1.36 3.97
CA GLN A 8 4.76 0.51 3.46
C GLN A 8 4.16 -0.54 2.54
N VAL A 9 4.69 -0.61 1.32
CA VAL A 9 4.31 -1.65 0.36
C VAL A 9 5.55 -2.48 0.07
N MET A 10 5.52 -3.75 0.47
CA MET A 10 6.65 -4.66 0.37
C MET A 10 6.34 -5.80 -0.60
N SER A 11 7.36 -6.24 -1.31
CA SER A 11 7.30 -7.41 -2.18
C SER A 11 8.57 -8.24 -2.01
N LEU A 12 8.62 -9.39 -2.68
CA LEU A 12 9.83 -10.21 -2.68
C LEU A 12 11.02 -9.51 -3.36
N LYS A 13 10.74 -8.51 -4.20
CA LYS A 13 11.78 -7.75 -4.90
C LYS A 13 12.30 -6.58 -4.09
N GLY A 14 11.64 -6.23 -3.00
CA GLY A 14 12.05 -5.12 -2.16
C GLY A 14 10.89 -4.23 -1.76
N MET A 15 11.20 -3.05 -1.26
CA MET A 15 10.25 -2.07 -0.80
C MET A 15 9.75 -1.24 -1.98
N ALA A 16 8.48 -1.40 -2.34
CA ALA A 16 7.89 -0.64 -3.44
C ALA A 16 7.51 0.78 -3.03
N PHE A 17 7.17 0.98 -1.75
CA PHE A 17 6.80 2.30 -1.23
C PHE A 17 6.99 2.33 0.28
N ASP A 18 7.48 3.46 0.79
CA ASP A 18 7.64 3.66 2.23
C ASP A 18 7.66 5.17 2.52
N ASP A 19 6.51 5.71 2.89
CA ASP A 19 6.40 7.14 3.18
C ASP A 19 5.09 7.43 3.92
N LEU A 20 4.98 8.64 4.44
CA LEU A 20 3.74 9.17 5.00
C LEU A 20 2.82 9.60 3.87
N VAL A 21 1.55 9.23 3.97
CA VAL A 21 0.55 9.54 2.94
C VAL A 21 -0.75 10.02 3.60
N GLU A 22 -1.56 10.72 2.83
CA GLU A 22 -2.85 11.22 3.32
C GLU A 22 -3.97 10.21 3.11
N SER A 23 -3.92 9.46 2.01
CA SER A 23 -4.93 8.46 1.71
C SER A 23 -4.43 7.47 0.67
N ILE A 24 -5.04 6.29 0.67
CA ILE A 24 -4.86 5.32 -0.41
C ILE A 24 -6.23 4.79 -0.81
N TYR A 25 -6.38 4.48 -2.11
CA TYR A 25 -7.53 3.78 -2.66
C TYR A 25 -7.11 2.38 -3.07
N LEU A 26 -7.95 1.41 -2.72
CA LEU A 26 -7.64 0.00 -2.94
C LEU A 26 -8.88 -0.71 -3.44
N SER A 27 -8.66 -1.78 -4.21
CA SER A 27 -9.72 -2.70 -4.55
C SER A 27 -9.80 -3.77 -3.47
N GLY A 28 -10.99 -4.01 -2.95
CA GLY A 28 -11.27 -5.08 -2.01
C GLY A 28 -12.31 -6.02 -2.55
N ASP A 29 -12.68 -7.05 -1.78
CA ASP A 29 -13.65 -8.05 -2.20
C ASP A 29 -15.03 -7.46 -2.49
N ASN A 30 -15.36 -6.36 -1.82
CA ASN A 30 -16.66 -5.70 -1.94
C ASN A 30 -16.59 -4.39 -2.73
N GLY A 31 -15.55 -4.22 -3.53
CA GLY A 31 -15.35 -3.02 -4.31
C GLY A 31 -14.21 -2.16 -3.79
N GLU A 32 -14.11 -0.95 -4.32
CA GLU A 32 -13.05 -0.03 -3.92
C GLU A 32 -13.35 0.61 -2.57
N PHE A 33 -12.30 0.83 -1.80
CA PHE A 33 -12.41 1.56 -0.54
C PHE A 33 -11.21 2.47 -0.36
N GLU A 34 -11.40 3.51 0.46
CA GLU A 34 -10.35 4.47 0.78
C GLU A 34 -9.91 4.29 2.23
N LEU A 35 -8.59 4.34 2.46
CA LEU A 35 -8.04 4.38 3.81
C LEU A 35 -7.50 5.77 4.10
N LEU A 36 -7.87 6.27 5.27
CA LEU A 36 -7.43 7.57 5.78
C LEU A 36 -6.67 7.37 7.09
N ALA A 37 -6.00 8.44 7.53
CA ALA A 37 -5.27 8.43 8.81
C ALA A 37 -6.19 8.02 9.97
N PHE A 38 -5.65 7.26 10.90
CA PHE A 38 -6.33 6.83 12.13
C PHE A 38 -7.53 5.92 11.91
N HIS A 39 -7.58 5.24 10.77
CA HIS A 39 -8.59 4.20 10.54
C HIS A 39 -8.48 3.11 11.61
N HIS A 40 -9.61 2.47 11.90
CA HIS A 40 -9.63 1.34 12.82
C HIS A 40 -8.73 0.20 12.34
N PRO A 41 -8.24 -0.66 13.25
CA PRO A 41 -7.45 -1.83 12.84
C PRO A 41 -8.20 -2.66 11.80
N LEU A 42 -7.46 -3.05 10.76
CA LEU A 42 -8.06 -3.74 9.62
C LEU A 42 -7.03 -4.70 9.03
N VAL A 43 -7.49 -5.89 8.66
CA VAL A 43 -6.73 -6.83 7.84
C VAL A 43 -7.60 -7.15 6.64
N ALA A 44 -7.03 -7.07 5.44
CA ALA A 44 -7.78 -7.28 4.21
C ALA A 44 -6.93 -8.00 3.16
N SER A 45 -7.58 -8.87 2.40
CA SER A 45 -7.00 -9.43 1.19
C SER A 45 -7.22 -8.47 0.05
N LEU A 46 -6.21 -8.31 -0.80
CA LEU A 46 -6.26 -7.41 -1.94
C LEU A 46 -6.20 -8.22 -3.23
N PRO A 47 -7.23 -8.13 -4.07
CA PRO A 47 -7.19 -8.76 -5.39
C PRO A 47 -6.32 -7.95 -6.35
N GLU A 48 -6.17 -8.44 -7.56
CA GLU A 48 -5.46 -7.71 -8.60
C GLU A 48 -6.08 -6.32 -8.80
N GLY A 49 -5.23 -5.31 -8.92
CA GLY A 49 -5.66 -3.93 -9.09
C GLY A 49 -4.54 -2.96 -8.80
N ASP A 50 -4.85 -1.68 -8.91
CA ASP A 50 -3.89 -0.62 -8.62
C ASP A 50 -4.09 -0.07 -7.22
N LEU A 51 -2.99 0.06 -6.49
CA LEU A 51 -2.97 0.85 -5.26
C LEU A 51 -2.81 2.31 -5.67
N LYS A 52 -3.84 3.11 -5.43
CA LYS A 52 -3.80 4.54 -5.77
C LYS A 52 -3.43 5.33 -4.54
N ILE A 53 -2.28 5.96 -4.58
CA ILE A 53 -1.70 6.67 -3.44
C ILE A 53 -1.80 8.17 -3.70
N ALA A 54 -2.45 8.91 -2.81
CA ALA A 54 -2.60 10.36 -2.97
C ALA A 54 -1.25 11.03 -3.15
N GLY A 55 -1.10 11.79 -4.24
CA GLY A 55 0.12 12.51 -4.54
C GLY A 55 1.25 11.70 -5.14
N HIS A 56 1.03 10.41 -5.42
CA HIS A 56 2.07 9.52 -5.93
C HIS A 56 1.54 8.68 -7.09
N LYS A 57 2.46 8.06 -7.81
CA LYS A 57 2.09 7.07 -8.82
C LYS A 57 1.47 5.87 -8.15
N GLY A 58 0.48 5.28 -8.80
CA GLY A 58 -0.12 4.03 -8.35
C GLY A 58 0.83 2.86 -8.51
N ILE A 59 0.56 1.81 -7.74
CA ILE A 59 1.35 0.58 -7.77
C ILE A 59 0.43 -0.56 -8.21
N PRO A 60 0.67 -1.17 -9.38
CA PRO A 60 -0.13 -2.29 -9.83
C PRO A 60 0.26 -3.56 -9.08
N ILE A 61 -0.70 -4.21 -8.45
CA ILE A 61 -0.46 -5.45 -7.73
C ILE A 61 -1.27 -6.60 -8.33
N LYS A 62 -0.75 -7.81 -8.19
CA LYS A 62 -1.44 -9.03 -8.59
C LYS A 62 -2.30 -9.57 -7.46
N VAL A 63 -1.78 -9.55 -6.26
CA VAL A 63 -2.43 -10.03 -5.06
C VAL A 63 -1.68 -9.46 -3.87
N GLY A 64 -2.38 -9.27 -2.76
CA GLY A 64 -1.72 -8.76 -1.56
C GLY A 64 -2.54 -8.95 -0.30
N VAL A 65 -1.90 -8.61 0.81
CA VAL A 65 -2.51 -8.56 2.13
C VAL A 65 -2.19 -7.22 2.74
N LEU A 66 -3.21 -6.60 3.33
CA LEU A 66 -3.08 -5.31 3.99
C LEU A 66 -3.32 -5.47 5.48
N SER A 67 -2.48 -4.80 6.27
CA SER A 67 -2.69 -4.68 7.70
C SER A 67 -2.59 -3.21 8.08
N PHE A 68 -3.62 -2.68 8.72
CA PHE A 68 -3.63 -1.31 9.22
C PHE A 68 -3.85 -1.35 10.73
N ARG A 69 -2.92 -0.74 11.48
CA ARG A 69 -3.05 -0.57 12.93
C ARG A 69 -2.10 0.51 13.40
N ASN A 70 -2.47 1.19 14.47
CA ASN A 70 -1.62 2.23 15.07
C ASN A 70 -1.14 3.24 14.05
N ASN A 71 -2.03 3.64 13.15
CA ASN A 71 -1.76 4.61 12.08
C ASN A 71 -0.61 4.17 11.15
N GLN A 72 -0.44 2.87 10.98
CA GLN A 72 0.54 2.28 10.08
C GLN A 72 -0.16 1.29 9.16
N CYS A 73 0.03 1.46 7.87
CA CYS A 73 -0.50 0.56 6.85
C CYS A 73 0.67 -0.22 6.26
N ARG A 74 0.60 -1.54 6.35
CA ARG A 74 1.58 -2.43 5.76
C ARG A 74 0.90 -3.31 4.74
N ILE A 75 1.44 -3.30 3.54
CA ILE A 75 0.95 -4.13 2.45
C ILE A 75 2.08 -5.04 2.01
N LEU A 76 1.81 -6.34 2.02
CA LEU A 76 2.69 -7.33 1.43
C LEU A 76 2.02 -7.80 0.15
N ALA A 77 2.67 -7.61 -0.98
CA ALA A 77 2.02 -7.83 -2.27
C ALA A 77 2.96 -8.43 -3.29
N GLU A 78 2.38 -9.18 -4.22
CA GLU A 78 3.03 -9.49 -5.47
C GLU A 78 2.73 -8.34 -6.42
N VAL A 79 3.76 -7.58 -6.77
CA VAL A 79 3.64 -6.39 -7.60
C VAL A 79 3.82 -6.78 -9.05
N ASP A 80 3.07 -6.10 -9.94
CA ASP A 80 3.16 -6.38 -11.37
C ASP A 80 4.61 -6.21 -11.84
N PRO A 81 5.12 -7.12 -12.70
CA PRO A 81 6.50 -7.04 -13.19
C PRO A 81 6.84 -5.75 -13.92
N SER A 82 5.85 -5.01 -14.41
CA SER A 82 6.08 -3.71 -15.06
C SER A 82 6.54 -2.63 -14.10
N TYR A 83 6.30 -2.80 -12.81
CA TYR A 83 6.71 -1.83 -11.80
C TYR A 83 8.20 -1.97 -11.51
N LYS A 84 8.97 -0.87 -11.56
CA LYS A 84 10.43 -0.89 -11.47
C LYS A 84 10.99 -0.06 -10.31
N ASN A 85 10.16 0.65 -9.59
CA ASN A 85 10.64 1.64 -8.61
C ASN A 85 10.83 1.03 -7.21
N TYR A 86 11.61 -0.04 -7.13
CA TYR A 86 11.89 -0.70 -5.85
C TYR A 86 13.10 -0.10 -5.15
N LYS A 87 12.98 -0.04 -3.82
CA LYS A 87 14.12 0.15 -2.96
C LYS A 87 14.49 -1.21 -2.41
N LEU A 88 15.71 -1.67 -2.68
CA LEU A 88 16.15 -2.98 -2.21
C LEU A 88 16.28 -2.97 -0.69
N LEU A 89 15.91 -4.07 -0.05
CA LEU A 89 15.89 -4.15 1.41
C LEU A 89 17.30 -4.03 2.03
N TRP A 90 18.34 -4.41 1.27
CA TRP A 90 19.72 -4.33 1.71
C TRP A 90 20.49 -3.16 1.10
N ASP A 91 19.81 -2.29 0.40
CA ASP A 91 20.42 -1.14 -0.26
C ASP A 91 20.34 0.04 0.70
N ILE A 92 21.40 0.23 1.43
CA ILE A 92 21.51 1.30 2.41
C ILE A 92 22.48 2.36 1.95
#